data_6d3645de94e15a4c65a90043b7c7693a
#
_entry.id   6d3645de94e15a4c65a90043b7c7693a
#
_cell.length_a   1.000
_cell.length_b   1.000
_cell.length_c   1.000
_cell.angle_alpha   90.00
_cell.angle_beta   90.00
_cell.angle_gamma   90.00
#
_symmetry.space_group_name_H-M   'P 1'
#
loop_
_entity.id
_entity.type
_entity.pdbx_description
1 polymer ?
#
loop_
_entity_poly.entity_id
_entity_poly.type
_entity_poly.pdbx_seq_one_letter_code
_entity_poly.pdbx_strand_id
1 'polypeptide(L)'
;VNVRYALDTVNMSVYNMHNLTRYCFVPVNGPVILYEYFNCEGLSNHLNLIDEIRPAITWDYFSNGDQASVQLKKWVNEIKNLSNSYFKSKKVAIDVINGPAVTALNKADIKVVDAKLILEQARVIKSPEELKCMKAAIEVAEIGVAKMRNELKAGMTEDELWSILHKTNIEHGGEWIECRILSSGERTNPWMQESSNKVIQR
;
A
#
# COMPACT_ATOMS: atom_id res chain seq x y z
N VAL A 1 -1.64 0.43 -1.86
CA VAL A 1 -3.06 0.79 -1.95
C VAL A 1 -3.59 0.54 -3.36
N ASN A 2 -3.04 1.17 -4.40
CA ASN A 2 -3.61 1.12 -5.76
C ASN A 2 -3.59 -0.29 -6.39
N VAL A 3 -2.52 -1.08 -6.17
CA VAL A 3 -2.46 -2.48 -6.64
C VAL A 3 -3.57 -3.32 -6.01
N ARG A 4 -3.81 -3.17 -4.69
CA ARG A 4 -4.91 -3.85 -4.01
C ARG A 4 -6.28 -3.41 -4.55
N TYR A 5 -6.47 -2.11 -4.74
CA TYR A 5 -7.72 -1.59 -5.30
C TYR A 5 -8.02 -2.11 -6.71
N ALA A 6 -7.01 -2.19 -7.56
CA ALA A 6 -7.16 -2.64 -8.94
C ALA A 6 -7.33 -4.16 -9.09
N LEU A 7 -6.67 -4.96 -8.24
CA LEU A 7 -6.49 -6.40 -8.45
C LEU A 7 -6.91 -7.27 -7.26
N ASP A 8 -7.37 -6.66 -6.17
CA ASP A 8 -7.74 -7.34 -4.91
C ASP A 8 -6.60 -8.17 -4.27
N THR A 9 -5.36 -7.78 -4.52
CA THR A 9 -4.21 -8.44 -3.90
C THR A 9 -4.18 -8.20 -2.40
N VAL A 10 -3.97 -9.26 -1.62
CA VAL A 10 -3.79 -9.22 -0.17
C VAL A 10 -2.35 -9.59 0.20
N ASN A 11 -2.05 -9.66 1.48
CA ASN A 11 -0.74 -9.98 2.06
C ASN A 11 0.32 -8.88 1.87
N MET A 12 1.23 -8.80 2.80
CA MET A 12 2.40 -7.91 2.78
C MET A 12 2.07 -6.42 2.57
N SER A 13 0.87 -5.97 2.99
CA SER A 13 0.38 -4.60 2.75
C SER A 13 1.36 -3.54 3.26
N VAL A 14 1.84 -3.68 4.48
CA VAL A 14 2.79 -2.74 5.10
C VAL A 14 4.12 -2.73 4.37
N TYR A 15 4.65 -3.91 4.06
CA TYR A 15 5.92 -4.01 3.34
C TYR A 15 5.85 -3.36 1.95
N ASN A 16 4.75 -3.58 1.22
CA ASN A 16 4.52 -2.99 -0.09
C ASN A 16 4.29 -1.47 -0.07
N MET A 17 3.94 -0.90 1.07
CA MET A 17 3.85 0.56 1.22
C MET A 17 5.23 1.22 1.29
N HIS A 18 6.21 0.52 1.84
CA HIS A 18 7.56 1.02 2.02
C HIS A 18 8.52 0.62 0.89
N ASN A 19 8.22 -0.48 0.19
CA ASN A 19 9.09 -1.03 -0.85
C ASN A 19 8.33 -1.25 -2.15
N LEU A 20 8.93 -0.85 -3.28
CA LEU A 20 8.36 -1.04 -4.61
C LEU A 20 8.59 -2.49 -5.10
N THR A 21 8.07 -3.47 -4.36
CA THR A 21 8.31 -4.90 -4.59
C THR A 21 7.13 -5.62 -5.22
N ARG A 22 5.96 -5.01 -5.22
CA ARG A 22 4.77 -5.48 -5.91
C ARG A 22 4.19 -4.33 -6.70
N TYR A 23 3.98 -4.51 -7.97
CA TYR A 23 3.37 -3.53 -8.86
C TYR A 23 2.55 -4.23 -9.94
N CYS A 24 1.68 -3.49 -10.63
CA CYS A 24 0.88 -4.04 -11.71
C CYS A 24 0.94 -3.15 -12.93
N PHE A 25 0.74 -3.76 -14.08
CA PHE A 25 0.55 -3.10 -15.36
C PHE A 25 -0.91 -3.31 -15.79
N VAL A 26 -1.63 -2.21 -15.97
CA VAL A 26 -3.04 -2.20 -16.38
C VAL A 26 -3.16 -1.36 -17.65
N PRO A 27 -3.11 -1.98 -18.84
CA PRO A 27 -3.23 -1.27 -20.10
C PRO A 27 -4.70 -0.98 -20.47
N VAL A 28 -4.92 -0.03 -21.36
CA VAL A 28 -6.27 0.20 -21.94
C VAL A 28 -6.72 -1.01 -22.77
N ASN A 29 -5.77 -1.64 -23.47
CA ASN A 29 -5.98 -2.86 -24.23
C ASN A 29 -4.76 -3.77 -24.04
N GLY A 30 -4.98 -5.01 -23.67
CA GLY A 30 -3.93 -6.00 -23.42
C GLY A 30 -4.08 -6.64 -22.04
N PRO A 31 -3.14 -7.49 -21.65
CA PRO A 31 -3.22 -8.24 -20.40
C PRO A 31 -2.98 -7.35 -19.19
N VAL A 32 -3.72 -7.61 -18.12
CA VAL A 32 -3.43 -7.10 -16.79
C VAL A 32 -2.34 -7.98 -16.18
N ILE A 33 -1.18 -7.40 -15.92
CA ILE A 33 -0.01 -8.12 -15.43
C ILE A 33 0.27 -7.70 -13.99
N LEU A 34 0.28 -8.67 -13.08
CA LEU A 34 0.77 -8.49 -11.72
C LEU A 34 2.25 -8.88 -11.66
N TYR A 35 3.08 -8.00 -11.16
CA TYR A 35 4.45 -8.30 -10.78
C TYR A 35 4.48 -8.58 -9.29
N GLU A 36 4.61 -9.86 -8.96
CA GLU A 36 4.57 -10.37 -7.59
C GLU A 36 5.98 -10.53 -7.03
N TYR A 37 6.07 -10.55 -5.73
CA TYR A 37 7.30 -10.80 -5.02
C TYR A 37 7.94 -12.12 -5.47
N PHE A 38 9.25 -12.13 -5.62
CA PHE A 38 10.01 -13.33 -6.03
C PHE A 38 9.67 -14.53 -5.14
N ASN A 39 9.37 -15.66 -5.73
CA ASN A 39 8.86 -16.89 -5.08
C ASN A 39 7.50 -16.76 -4.38
N CYS A 40 6.77 -15.68 -4.62
CA CYS A 40 5.42 -15.45 -4.05
C CYS A 40 4.33 -15.39 -5.14
N GLU A 41 4.67 -15.72 -6.38
CA GLU A 41 3.76 -15.61 -7.54
C GLU A 41 2.46 -16.41 -7.31
N GLY A 42 2.55 -17.53 -6.62
CA GLY A 42 1.39 -18.37 -6.28
C GLY A 42 0.35 -17.74 -5.36
N LEU A 43 0.69 -16.68 -4.62
CA LEU A 43 -0.24 -16.03 -3.69
C LEU A 43 -1.45 -15.42 -4.37
N SER A 44 -1.34 -15.02 -5.62
CA SER A 44 -2.36 -14.30 -6.38
C SER A 44 -3.02 -15.12 -7.48
N ASN A 45 -2.71 -16.42 -7.60
CA ASN A 45 -3.25 -17.31 -8.65
C ASN A 45 -4.78 -17.45 -8.64
N HIS A 46 -5.42 -17.16 -7.51
CA HIS A 46 -6.88 -17.25 -7.35
C HIS A 46 -7.62 -15.99 -7.79
N LEU A 47 -6.90 -14.93 -8.19
CA LEU A 47 -7.50 -13.64 -8.54
C LEU A 47 -7.84 -13.57 -10.03
N ASN A 48 -9.13 -13.48 -10.33
CA ASN A 48 -9.66 -13.53 -11.70
C ASN A 48 -9.43 -12.24 -12.53
N LEU A 49 -8.93 -11.17 -11.91
CA LEU A 49 -8.66 -9.90 -12.58
C LEU A 49 -7.25 -9.82 -13.18
N ILE A 50 -6.46 -10.87 -13.02
CA ILE A 50 -5.06 -10.93 -13.41
C ILE A 50 -4.92 -11.92 -14.57
N ASP A 51 -4.45 -11.45 -15.71
CA ASP A 51 -4.19 -12.30 -16.87
C ASP A 51 -2.82 -12.98 -16.80
N GLU A 52 -1.84 -12.32 -16.18
CA GLU A 52 -0.47 -12.83 -16.09
C GLU A 52 0.20 -12.41 -14.76
N ILE A 53 0.95 -13.33 -14.17
CA ILE A 53 1.77 -13.05 -12.98
C ILE A 53 3.24 -13.24 -13.36
N ARG A 54 4.05 -12.24 -13.07
CA ARG A 54 5.51 -12.24 -13.28
C ARG A 54 6.25 -11.95 -11.99
N PRO A 55 7.49 -12.43 -11.81
CA PRO A 55 8.32 -11.98 -10.71
C PRO A 55 8.64 -10.49 -10.84
N ALA A 56 8.49 -9.75 -9.75
CA ALA A 56 8.81 -8.33 -9.70
C ALA A 56 10.32 -8.09 -9.82
N ILE A 57 10.70 -7.13 -10.63
CA ILE A 57 12.07 -6.64 -10.70
C ILE A 57 12.17 -5.43 -9.77
N THR A 58 12.99 -5.52 -8.75
CA THR A 58 13.29 -4.43 -7.80
C THR A 58 14.68 -3.87 -8.07
N TRP A 59 14.91 -2.61 -7.69
CA TRP A 59 16.21 -1.94 -7.92
C TRP A 59 16.63 -1.09 -6.73
N ASP A 60 16.12 -1.40 -5.55
CA ASP A 60 16.59 -0.82 -4.30
C ASP A 60 17.90 -1.51 -3.84
N TYR A 61 18.70 -0.76 -3.09
CA TYR A 61 19.98 -1.28 -2.58
C TYR A 61 19.77 -2.37 -1.54
N PHE A 62 18.71 -2.29 -0.75
CA PHE A 62 18.40 -3.27 0.29
C PHE A 62 18.22 -4.68 -0.29
N SER A 63 17.50 -4.79 -1.41
CA SER A 63 17.22 -6.07 -2.06
C SER A 63 18.34 -6.55 -2.99
N ASN A 64 19.14 -5.63 -3.56
CA ASN A 64 20.01 -5.93 -4.68
C ASN A 64 21.50 -5.56 -4.48
N GLY A 65 21.83 -4.82 -3.43
CA GLY A 65 23.19 -4.34 -3.22
C GLY A 65 23.74 -3.62 -4.45
N ASP A 66 24.97 -3.94 -4.82
CA ASP A 66 25.67 -3.32 -5.96
C ASP A 66 25.02 -3.67 -7.33
N GLN A 67 24.10 -4.65 -7.37
CA GLN A 67 23.37 -5.02 -8.59
C GLN A 67 22.14 -4.12 -8.85
N ALA A 68 21.81 -3.17 -7.98
CA ALA A 68 20.63 -2.31 -8.12
C ALA A 68 20.56 -1.62 -9.50
N SER A 69 21.69 -1.10 -10.01
CA SER A 69 21.73 -0.46 -11.33
C SER A 69 21.50 -1.43 -12.50
N VAL A 70 21.92 -2.68 -12.35
CA VAL A 70 21.69 -3.74 -13.34
C VAL A 70 20.22 -4.12 -13.35
N GLN A 71 19.62 -4.26 -12.20
CA GLN A 71 18.19 -4.56 -12.07
C GLN A 71 17.32 -3.42 -12.63
N LEU A 72 17.69 -2.18 -12.36
CA LEU A 72 16.98 -1.03 -12.95
C LEU A 72 16.97 -1.10 -14.48
N LYS A 73 18.11 -1.45 -15.10
CA LYS A 73 18.19 -1.62 -16.57
C LYS A 73 17.27 -2.75 -17.06
N LYS A 74 17.20 -3.86 -16.34
CA LYS A 74 16.29 -4.98 -16.67
C LYS A 74 14.83 -4.51 -16.61
N TRP A 75 14.46 -3.81 -15.53
CA TRP A 75 13.11 -3.27 -15.38
C TRP A 75 12.76 -2.29 -16.50
N VAL A 76 13.65 -1.37 -16.87
CA VAL A 76 13.44 -0.43 -17.97
C VAL A 76 13.22 -1.18 -19.30
N ASN A 77 13.99 -2.24 -19.55
CA ASN A 77 13.80 -3.07 -20.74
C ASN A 77 12.43 -3.77 -20.75
N GLU A 78 11.97 -4.25 -19.60
CA GLU A 78 10.62 -4.81 -19.46
C GLU A 78 9.55 -3.77 -19.81
N ILE A 79 9.62 -2.56 -19.23
CA ILE A 79 8.68 -1.48 -19.56
C ILE A 79 8.77 -1.09 -21.04
N LYS A 80 9.95 -1.10 -21.63
CA LYS A 80 10.13 -0.84 -23.08
C LYS A 80 9.42 -1.90 -23.94
N ASN A 81 9.51 -3.17 -23.57
CA ASN A 81 8.82 -4.25 -24.27
C ASN A 81 7.30 -4.09 -24.17
N LEU A 82 6.78 -3.79 -22.97
CA LEU A 82 5.36 -3.48 -22.78
C LEU A 82 4.92 -2.26 -23.59
N SER A 83 5.76 -1.21 -23.63
CA SER A 83 5.51 -0.01 -24.43
C SER A 83 5.37 -0.31 -25.92
N ASN A 84 6.25 -1.15 -26.45
CA ASN A 84 6.20 -1.55 -27.87
C ASN A 84 4.95 -2.38 -28.20
N SER A 85 4.47 -3.17 -27.25
CA SER A 85 3.33 -4.07 -27.47
C SER A 85 1.98 -3.42 -27.23
N TYR A 86 1.85 -2.56 -26.23
CA TYR A 86 0.56 -2.13 -25.71
C TYR A 86 0.35 -0.61 -25.63
N PHE A 87 1.38 0.20 -25.73
CA PHE A 87 1.22 1.65 -25.63
C PHE A 87 0.88 2.28 -26.99
N LYS A 88 -0.13 3.13 -27.02
CA LYS A 88 -0.44 3.96 -28.18
C LYS A 88 0.53 5.13 -28.37
N SER A 89 1.24 5.49 -27.30
CA SER A 89 2.24 6.56 -27.27
C SER A 89 3.35 6.15 -26.30
N LYS A 90 4.52 6.75 -26.45
CA LYS A 90 5.64 6.51 -25.53
C LYS A 90 5.46 7.20 -24.17
N LYS A 91 4.27 7.01 -23.56
CA LYS A 91 3.92 7.55 -22.25
C LYS A 91 3.44 6.42 -21.35
N VAL A 92 3.86 6.43 -20.09
CA VAL A 92 3.39 5.55 -19.03
C VAL A 92 2.94 6.39 -17.85
N ALA A 93 1.75 6.09 -17.33
CA ALA A 93 1.24 6.71 -16.11
C ALA A 93 1.66 5.83 -14.91
N ILE A 94 2.34 6.41 -13.93
CA ILE A 94 2.85 5.70 -12.75
C ILE A 94 2.48 6.50 -11.50
N ASP A 95 1.94 5.82 -10.49
CA ASP A 95 1.49 6.45 -9.24
C ASP A 95 2.62 6.65 -8.22
N VAL A 96 3.54 5.71 -8.15
CA VAL A 96 4.71 5.78 -7.24
C VAL A 96 5.94 5.29 -7.97
N ILE A 97 6.97 6.13 -8.06
CA ILE A 97 8.25 5.81 -8.71
C ILE A 97 9.36 6.69 -8.12
N ASN A 98 10.58 6.18 -8.06
CA ASN A 98 11.74 6.95 -7.62
C ASN A 98 12.46 7.69 -8.77
N GLY A 99 13.25 8.70 -8.42
CA GLY A 99 13.96 9.55 -9.38
C GLY A 99 14.88 8.80 -10.37
N PRO A 100 15.70 7.82 -9.90
CA PRO A 100 16.53 7.01 -10.79
C PRO A 100 15.74 6.29 -11.89
N ALA A 101 14.57 5.72 -11.54
CA ALA A 101 13.73 5.02 -12.51
C ALA A 101 13.08 5.97 -13.52
N VAL A 102 12.60 7.14 -13.08
CA VAL A 102 12.09 8.19 -13.99
C VAL A 102 13.17 8.60 -15.00
N THR A 103 14.39 8.85 -14.50
CA THR A 103 15.52 9.24 -15.34
C THR A 103 15.86 8.14 -16.36
N ALA A 104 15.84 6.87 -15.94
CA ALA A 104 16.16 5.74 -16.79
C ALA A 104 15.09 5.52 -17.87
N LEU A 105 13.79 5.66 -17.56
CA LEU A 105 12.70 5.60 -18.52
C LEU A 105 12.78 6.74 -19.54
N ASN A 106 13.03 7.97 -19.10
CA ASN A 106 13.20 9.11 -20.01
C ASN A 106 14.38 8.92 -20.97
N LYS A 107 15.51 8.36 -20.52
CA LYS A 107 16.65 7.98 -21.38
C LYS A 107 16.28 6.88 -22.38
N ALA A 108 15.30 6.05 -22.08
CA ALA A 108 14.75 5.02 -22.97
C ALA A 108 13.63 5.54 -23.89
N ASP A 109 13.42 6.87 -23.95
CA ASP A 109 12.38 7.55 -24.73
C ASP A 109 10.95 7.15 -24.29
N ILE A 110 10.76 6.90 -22.98
CA ILE A 110 9.46 6.64 -22.38
C ILE A 110 9.16 7.76 -21.37
N LYS A 111 8.15 8.58 -21.68
CA LYS A 111 7.75 9.69 -20.83
C LYS A 111 6.90 9.17 -19.66
N VAL A 112 7.32 9.45 -18.45
CA VAL A 112 6.52 9.21 -17.25
C VAL A 112 5.54 10.36 -17.02
N VAL A 113 4.28 10.03 -16.74
CA VAL A 113 3.25 10.97 -16.29
C VAL A 113 2.69 10.52 -14.95
N ASP A 114 2.22 11.45 -14.14
CA ASP A 114 1.63 11.14 -12.84
C ASP A 114 0.27 10.44 -13.01
N ALA A 115 0.12 9.28 -12.38
CA ALA A 115 -1.13 8.55 -12.31
C ALA A 115 -1.89 8.77 -11.00
N LYS A 116 -1.26 9.37 -9.98
CA LYS A 116 -1.81 9.44 -8.63
C LYS A 116 -3.16 10.15 -8.60
N LEU A 117 -3.23 11.35 -9.19
CA LEU A 117 -4.47 12.13 -9.24
C LEU A 117 -5.60 11.35 -9.92
N ILE A 118 -5.33 10.71 -11.05
CA ILE A 118 -6.34 9.96 -11.81
C ILE A 118 -6.86 8.78 -10.99
N LEU A 119 -5.96 8.03 -10.33
CA LEU A 119 -6.32 6.90 -9.50
C LEU A 119 -7.07 7.33 -8.23
N GLU A 120 -6.72 8.47 -7.65
CA GLU A 120 -7.46 9.05 -6.52
C GLU A 120 -8.87 9.45 -6.95
N GLN A 121 -9.02 10.14 -8.08
CA GLN A 121 -10.33 10.51 -8.63
C GLN A 121 -11.20 9.30 -8.94
N ALA A 122 -10.62 8.23 -9.49
CA ALA A 122 -11.35 6.99 -9.76
C ALA A 122 -11.94 6.35 -8.48
N ARG A 123 -11.36 6.60 -7.31
CA ARG A 123 -11.78 6.08 -6.01
C ARG A 123 -12.64 7.04 -5.17
N VAL A 124 -12.89 8.27 -5.66
CA VAL A 124 -13.66 9.27 -4.90
C VAL A 124 -15.09 8.81 -4.67
N ILE A 125 -15.75 8.35 -5.72
CA ILE A 125 -17.15 7.88 -5.63
C ILE A 125 -17.12 6.39 -5.36
N LYS A 126 -17.69 5.98 -4.24
CA LYS A 126 -17.70 4.59 -3.80
C LYS A 126 -18.87 3.83 -4.38
N SER A 127 -18.63 2.61 -4.82
CA SER A 127 -19.68 1.67 -5.21
C SER A 127 -20.47 1.20 -3.96
N PRO A 128 -21.66 0.60 -4.15
CA PRO A 128 -22.40 0.01 -3.04
C PRO A 128 -21.60 -1.04 -2.26
N GLU A 129 -20.74 -1.81 -2.94
CA GLU A 129 -19.91 -2.85 -2.32
C GLU A 129 -18.78 -2.24 -1.49
N GLU A 130 -18.12 -1.21 -2.00
CA GLU A 130 -17.11 -0.46 -1.25
C GLU A 130 -17.71 0.20 0.00
N LEU A 131 -18.94 0.70 -0.08
CA LEU A 131 -19.64 1.25 1.08
C LEU A 131 -19.92 0.18 2.15
N LYS A 132 -20.20 -1.07 1.78
CA LYS A 132 -20.34 -2.17 2.74
C LYS A 132 -19.02 -2.44 3.46
N CYS A 133 -17.92 -2.50 2.72
CA CYS A 133 -16.59 -2.68 3.30
C CYS A 133 -16.22 -1.52 4.27
N MET A 134 -16.51 -0.29 3.87
CA MET A 134 -16.27 0.87 4.73
C MET A 134 -17.11 0.83 6.02
N LYS A 135 -18.39 0.45 5.93
CA LYS A 135 -19.26 0.28 7.12
C LYS A 135 -18.71 -0.78 8.06
N ALA A 136 -18.33 -1.95 7.54
CA ALA A 136 -17.73 -3.00 8.35
C ALA A 136 -16.45 -2.53 9.06
N ALA A 137 -15.60 -1.78 8.38
CA ALA A 137 -14.39 -1.22 8.98
C ALA A 137 -14.71 -0.20 10.10
N ILE A 138 -15.73 0.64 9.90
CA ILE A 138 -16.19 1.60 10.92
C ILE A 138 -16.76 0.85 12.15
N GLU A 139 -17.58 -0.17 11.95
CA GLU A 139 -18.15 -0.98 13.03
C GLU A 139 -17.05 -1.61 13.90
N VAL A 140 -16.00 -2.15 13.30
CA VAL A 140 -14.83 -2.68 14.03
C VAL A 140 -14.13 -1.58 14.84
N ALA A 141 -13.93 -0.41 14.23
CA ALA A 141 -13.32 0.72 14.91
C ALA A 141 -14.17 1.19 16.12
N GLU A 142 -15.49 1.26 15.96
CA GLU A 142 -16.41 1.63 17.04
C GLU A 142 -16.38 0.62 18.20
N ILE A 143 -16.34 -0.69 17.91
CA ILE A 143 -16.17 -1.75 18.92
C ILE A 143 -14.85 -1.54 19.68
N GLY A 144 -13.78 -1.26 18.96
CA GLY A 144 -12.46 -1.02 19.56
C GLY A 144 -12.44 0.19 20.47
N VAL A 145 -12.99 1.32 20.01
CA VAL A 145 -13.09 2.56 20.81
C VAL A 145 -13.99 2.37 22.03
N ALA A 146 -15.10 1.63 21.89
CA ALA A 146 -15.96 1.30 23.03
C ALA A 146 -15.24 0.47 24.09
N LYS A 147 -14.47 -0.54 23.67
CA LYS A 147 -13.62 -1.32 24.60
C LYS A 147 -12.56 -0.43 25.27
N MET A 148 -11.84 0.41 24.51
CA MET A 148 -10.87 1.36 25.09
C MET A 148 -11.52 2.24 26.15
N ARG A 149 -12.71 2.81 25.87
CA ARG A 149 -13.45 3.64 26.82
C ARG A 149 -13.81 2.90 28.11
N ASN A 150 -14.24 1.64 27.99
CA ASN A 150 -14.65 0.83 29.15
C ASN A 150 -13.46 0.40 30.02
N GLU A 151 -12.30 0.18 29.41
CA GLU A 151 -11.10 -0.30 30.12
C GLU A 151 -10.19 0.84 30.58
N LEU A 152 -10.40 2.06 30.07
CA LEU A 152 -9.60 3.24 30.41
C LEU A 152 -9.66 3.54 31.91
N LYS A 153 -8.51 3.58 32.53
CA LYS A 153 -8.33 3.96 33.94
C LYS A 153 -7.02 4.70 34.16
N ALA A 154 -6.98 5.54 35.16
CA ALA A 154 -5.71 6.15 35.61
C ALA A 154 -4.73 5.06 36.02
N GLY A 155 -3.47 5.26 35.69
CA GLY A 155 -2.40 4.28 35.94
C GLY A 155 -2.07 3.40 34.74
N MET A 156 -2.93 3.32 33.73
CA MET A 156 -2.57 2.71 32.42
C MET A 156 -1.59 3.60 31.66
N THR A 157 -0.77 2.99 30.82
CA THR A 157 0.00 3.71 29.82
C THR A 157 -0.84 3.96 28.55
N GLU A 158 -0.40 4.93 27.74
CA GLU A 158 -1.01 5.17 26.45
C GLU A 158 -0.87 3.94 25.52
N ASP A 159 0.26 3.22 25.59
CA ASP A 159 0.49 2.00 24.81
C ASP A 159 -0.43 0.84 25.25
N GLU A 160 -0.68 0.68 26.55
CA GLU A 160 -1.67 -0.30 27.05
C GLU A 160 -3.06 0.00 26.52
N LEU A 161 -3.48 1.26 26.56
CA LEU A 161 -4.78 1.67 26.02
C LEU A 161 -4.87 1.46 24.50
N TRP A 162 -3.81 1.81 23.76
CA TRP A 162 -3.73 1.57 22.32
C TRP A 162 -3.81 0.08 21.96
N SER A 163 -3.19 -0.78 22.77
CA SER A 163 -3.16 -2.23 22.53
C SER A 163 -4.55 -2.84 22.45
N ILE A 164 -5.52 -2.29 23.18
CA ILE A 164 -6.93 -2.73 23.17
C ILE A 164 -7.55 -2.54 21.78
N LEU A 165 -7.32 -1.37 21.17
CA LEU A 165 -7.80 -1.09 19.82
C LEU A 165 -7.18 -2.04 18.80
N HIS A 166 -5.85 -2.20 18.85
CA HIS A 166 -5.11 -3.05 17.93
C HIS A 166 -5.54 -4.51 18.02
N LYS A 167 -5.65 -5.05 19.25
CA LYS A 167 -6.16 -6.39 19.51
C LYS A 167 -7.57 -6.57 18.94
N THR A 168 -8.47 -5.63 19.22
CA THR A 168 -9.86 -5.69 18.72
C THR A 168 -9.90 -5.68 17.19
N ASN A 169 -9.11 -4.86 16.55
CA ASN A 169 -9.01 -4.82 15.08
C ASN A 169 -8.63 -6.19 14.51
N ILE A 170 -7.61 -6.83 15.08
CA ILE A 170 -7.15 -8.16 14.62
C ILE A 170 -8.20 -9.24 14.91
N GLU A 171 -8.84 -9.24 16.08
CA GLU A 171 -9.89 -10.20 16.45
C GLU A 171 -11.10 -10.16 15.51
N HIS A 172 -11.34 -9.01 14.84
CA HIS A 172 -12.44 -8.81 13.90
C HIS A 172 -11.99 -8.84 12.42
N GLY A 173 -10.84 -9.42 12.14
CA GLY A 173 -10.36 -9.62 10.77
C GLY A 173 -9.70 -8.39 10.13
N GLY A 174 -9.43 -7.36 10.91
CA GLY A 174 -8.60 -6.23 10.46
C GLY A 174 -7.14 -6.64 10.32
N GLU A 175 -6.43 -5.96 9.43
CA GLU A 175 -5.03 -6.28 9.16
C GLU A 175 -4.10 -5.41 9.98
N TRP A 176 -4.20 -4.09 9.82
CA TRP A 176 -3.21 -3.15 10.30
C TRP A 176 -3.80 -1.75 10.51
N ILE A 177 -3.30 -1.05 11.51
CA ILE A 177 -3.67 0.34 11.80
C ILE A 177 -2.45 1.22 11.49
N GLU A 178 -2.60 2.16 10.56
CA GLU A 178 -1.50 2.96 10.02
C GLU A 178 -0.82 3.84 11.06
N CYS A 179 -1.59 4.49 11.92
CA CYS A 179 -1.06 5.46 12.88
C CYS A 179 -1.49 5.12 14.29
N ARG A 180 -0.54 5.05 15.22
CA ARG A 180 -0.79 4.90 16.65
C ARG A 180 -1.07 6.24 17.34
N ILE A 181 -1.85 7.11 16.71
CA ILE A 181 -2.13 8.44 17.27
C ILE A 181 -3.04 8.31 18.49
N LEU A 182 -2.43 8.35 19.66
CA LEU A 182 -3.06 8.39 20.96
C LEU A 182 -2.14 9.08 21.94
N SER A 183 -2.64 10.11 22.61
CA SER A 183 -1.87 10.87 23.57
C SER A 183 -2.76 11.38 24.70
N SER A 184 -2.18 11.70 25.85
CA SER A 184 -2.90 12.13 27.04
C SER A 184 -2.30 13.39 27.67
N GLY A 185 -3.12 14.16 28.37
CA GLY A 185 -2.71 15.37 29.10
C GLY A 185 -2.01 16.38 28.19
N GLU A 186 -0.88 16.90 28.59
CA GLU A 186 -0.11 17.90 27.83
C GLU A 186 0.38 17.42 26.46
N ARG A 187 0.50 16.09 26.24
CA ARG A 187 0.89 15.52 24.95
C ARG A 187 -0.23 15.61 23.90
N THR A 188 -1.43 16.03 24.25
CA THR A 188 -2.53 16.19 23.26
C THR A 188 -2.31 17.40 22.34
N ASN A 189 -1.38 18.28 22.67
CA ASN A 189 -0.96 19.40 21.84
C ASN A 189 0.58 19.48 21.77
N PRO A 190 1.20 19.40 20.57
CA PRO A 190 0.58 19.21 19.25
C PRO A 190 -0.03 17.81 19.08
N TRP A 191 -1.09 17.72 18.29
CA TRP A 191 -1.98 16.55 18.20
C TRP A 191 -1.36 15.29 17.59
N MET A 192 -0.39 15.39 16.74
CA MET A 192 0.14 14.27 15.94
C MET A 192 1.18 13.43 16.71
N GLN A 193 0.81 12.95 17.90
CA GLN A 193 1.71 12.17 18.75
C GLN A 193 1.23 10.73 18.87
N GLU A 194 2.15 9.80 18.63
CA GLU A 194 1.90 8.38 18.82
C GLU A 194 1.84 8.01 20.31
N SER A 195 1.17 6.90 20.59
CA SER A 195 1.13 6.33 21.94
C SER A 195 2.53 6.04 22.48
N SER A 196 2.68 6.15 23.79
CA SER A 196 3.94 5.98 24.49
C SER A 196 3.74 5.28 25.85
N ASN A 197 4.83 5.07 26.58
CA ASN A 197 4.81 4.58 27.94
C ASN A 197 4.34 5.60 28.98
N LYS A 198 3.87 6.80 28.55
CA LYS A 198 3.32 7.78 29.47
C LYS A 198 2.10 7.22 30.20
N VAL A 199 2.12 7.36 31.52
CA VAL A 199 1.01 6.95 32.38
C VAL A 199 -0.12 7.98 32.31
N ILE A 200 -1.32 7.51 32.00
CA ILE A 200 -2.54 8.31 31.95
C ILE A 200 -2.96 8.67 33.38
N GLN A 201 -3.19 9.92 33.61
CA GLN A 201 -3.62 10.48 34.88
C GLN A 201 -5.09 10.86 34.84
N ARG A 202 -5.66 11.17 36.03
CA ARG A 202 -7.04 11.72 36.14
C ARG A 202 -7.13 13.13 35.63
#